data_806eaa58a586fa9c1c0ef89d7e3425cc
#
_entry.id   806eaa58a586fa9c1c0ef89d7e3425cc
#
_cell.length_a   1.000
_cell.length_b   1.000
_cell.length_c   1.000
_cell.angle_alpha   90.00
_cell.angle_beta   90.00
_cell.angle_gamma   90.00
#
_symmetry.space_group_name_H-M   'P 1'
#
loop_
_entity.id
_entity.type
_entity.pdbx_description
1 polymer ?
#
loop_
_entity_poly.entity_id
_entity_poly.type
_entity_poly.pdbx_seq_one_letter_code
_entity_poly.pdbx_strand_id
1 'polypeptide(L)'
;MKNRERGNPHADSGRGAGTPTPAPRARGGAGEPRPAPVLSVVVPTYNERDSLPQLVSGLAEASQALALELIIVDDASPDGTGTLAEEMAKSAPLRMVVIHRPGKAGLASAVLAGAGAAQSGVVTVMDSDLSHPPELLPALFEAIQGGADVAIASRYVPRGGVDQWPWARRLVSRVATTAARVGLGLRVRDPLSGFFAVRREILTERGYRGLGYKLLVEILARHPQARVAEIPYRFVDRRQGRSKLSYGEIWAFLRLLVTLKVGKLESWRVGKLKM
;
A
#
# COMPACT_ATOMS: atom_id res chain seq x y z
N MET A 1 -91.82 -23.53 12.38
CA MET A 1 -91.83 -24.97 12.58
C MET A 1 -90.46 -25.42 13.02
N LYS A 2 -90.34 -25.76 14.28
CA LYS A 2 -89.70 -27.00 14.83
C LYS A 2 -88.25 -27.20 14.36
N ASN A 3 -87.33 -27.38 15.14
CA ASN A 3 -87.06 -27.87 16.49
C ASN A 3 -85.58 -28.27 16.56
N ARG A 4 -84.97 -27.94 17.65
CA ARG A 4 -84.27 -28.84 18.59
C ARG A 4 -82.92 -29.44 18.04
N GLU A 5 -81.94 -29.62 18.76
CA GLU A 5 -81.47 -29.57 20.12
C GLU A 5 -79.98 -30.04 20.14
N ARG A 6 -79.24 -29.45 21.03
CA ARG A 6 -78.30 -30.08 21.98
C ARG A 6 -77.02 -30.76 21.51
N GLY A 7 -75.98 -30.30 22.14
CA GLY A 7 -74.84 -31.11 22.45
C GLY A 7 -73.54 -30.39 22.68
N ASN A 8 -73.35 -29.78 23.84
CA ASN A 8 -72.04 -29.58 24.45
C ASN A 8 -71.78 -30.82 25.36
N PRO A 9 -70.62 -31.23 25.81
CA PRO A 9 -69.39 -30.43 26.16
C PRO A 9 -68.02 -31.13 25.95
N HIS A 10 -67.03 -30.54 26.53
CA HIS A 10 -65.67 -30.90 26.95
C HIS A 10 -64.59 -30.41 26.00
N ALA A 11 -63.91 -29.30 26.41
CA ALA A 11 -62.76 -29.25 27.29
C ALA A 11 -61.57 -30.00 26.71
N ASP A 12 -60.56 -29.22 26.20
CA ASP A 12 -59.27 -29.29 26.85
C ASP A 12 -58.40 -28.15 26.43
N SER A 13 -57.70 -27.67 27.40
CA SER A 13 -56.66 -26.70 27.50
C SER A 13 -55.41 -26.96 26.60
N GLY A 14 -54.95 -25.97 25.87
CA GLY A 14 -53.68 -25.99 25.19
C GLY A 14 -53.13 -24.57 25.02
N ARG A 15 -52.69 -23.95 26.10
CA ARG A 15 -51.91 -22.71 26.05
C ARG A 15 -50.54 -23.01 25.40
N GLY A 16 -50.41 -22.77 24.13
CA GLY A 16 -49.13 -22.62 23.47
C GLY A 16 -48.60 -21.20 23.72
N ALA A 17 -47.79 -21.03 24.76
CA ALA A 17 -47.00 -19.84 24.95
C ALA A 17 -45.98 -19.75 23.83
N GLY A 18 -46.24 -18.89 22.84
CA GLY A 18 -45.26 -18.48 21.84
C GLY A 18 -44.10 -17.80 22.54
N THR A 19 -42.96 -18.45 22.55
CA THR A 19 -41.68 -17.84 22.94
C THR A 19 -41.43 -16.64 22.06
N PRO A 20 -41.21 -15.44 22.60
CA PRO A 20 -40.86 -14.28 21.81
C PRO A 20 -39.51 -14.53 21.21
N THR A 21 -39.44 -14.49 19.87
CA THR A 21 -38.19 -14.42 19.10
C THR A 21 -37.36 -13.25 19.63
N PRO A 22 -36.14 -13.47 20.13
CA PRO A 22 -35.32 -12.38 20.61
C PRO A 22 -34.99 -11.44 19.42
N ALA A 23 -35.30 -10.17 19.60
CA ALA A 23 -34.90 -9.10 18.68
C ALA A 23 -33.39 -9.20 18.42
N PRO A 24 -32.91 -8.88 17.18
CA PRO A 24 -31.49 -8.89 16.91
C PRO A 24 -30.78 -7.89 17.84
N ARG A 25 -29.96 -8.43 18.73
CA ARG A 25 -29.10 -7.62 19.59
C ARG A 25 -28.22 -6.74 18.68
N ALA A 26 -28.44 -5.44 18.75
CA ALA A 26 -27.48 -4.47 18.24
C ALA A 26 -26.12 -4.78 18.88
N ARG A 27 -25.18 -5.32 18.08
CA ARG A 27 -23.80 -5.50 18.50
C ARG A 27 -23.10 -4.13 18.49
N GLY A 28 -23.41 -3.31 19.48
CA GLY A 28 -22.58 -2.21 19.93
C GLY A 28 -21.68 -2.77 21.04
N GLY A 29 -20.67 -3.52 20.68
CA GLY A 29 -19.64 -3.99 21.59
C GLY A 29 -18.37 -3.19 21.37
N ALA A 30 -17.74 -2.73 22.46
CA ALA A 30 -16.34 -2.31 22.45
C ALA A 30 -15.56 -3.41 21.72
N GLY A 31 -14.94 -3.04 20.56
CA GLY A 31 -14.39 -4.00 19.63
C GLY A 31 -13.31 -4.85 20.31
N GLU A 32 -13.33 -6.15 20.03
CA GLU A 32 -12.22 -7.03 20.38
C GLU A 32 -10.89 -6.37 19.96
N PRO A 33 -9.83 -6.48 20.77
CA PRO A 33 -8.54 -5.91 20.42
C PRO A 33 -8.13 -6.46 19.05
N ARG A 34 -7.96 -5.57 18.09
CA ARG A 34 -7.51 -5.97 16.74
C ARG A 34 -6.15 -6.65 16.85
N PRO A 35 -5.90 -7.74 16.11
CA PRO A 35 -4.60 -8.39 16.10
C PRO A 35 -3.51 -7.38 15.71
N ALA A 36 -2.30 -7.57 16.23
CA ALA A 36 -1.17 -6.75 15.84
C ALA A 36 -0.95 -6.86 14.32
N PRO A 37 -0.72 -5.76 13.61
CA PRO A 37 -0.54 -5.79 12.18
C PRO A 37 0.75 -6.54 11.82
N VAL A 38 0.66 -7.44 10.84
CA VAL A 38 1.83 -8.13 10.28
C VAL A 38 2.40 -7.40 9.06
N LEU A 39 1.61 -6.46 8.50
CA LEU A 39 1.99 -5.63 7.36
C LEU A 39 1.53 -4.19 7.58
N SER A 40 2.43 -3.22 7.39
CA SER A 40 2.09 -1.79 7.37
C SER A 40 2.08 -1.29 5.92
N VAL A 41 0.94 -0.78 5.46
CA VAL A 41 0.80 -0.21 4.12
C VAL A 41 0.92 1.31 4.21
N VAL A 42 1.98 1.86 3.63
CA VAL A 42 2.24 3.30 3.60
C VAL A 42 1.78 3.88 2.27
N VAL A 43 0.87 4.83 2.34
CA VAL A 43 0.28 5.51 1.18
C VAL A 43 0.50 7.02 1.30
N PRO A 44 1.46 7.58 0.55
CA PRO A 44 1.60 9.02 0.41
C PRO A 44 0.43 9.62 -0.35
N THR A 45 -0.12 10.73 0.12
CA THR A 45 -1.25 11.41 -0.52
C THR A 45 -0.98 12.89 -0.77
N TYR A 46 -1.46 13.39 -1.91
CA TYR A 46 -1.54 14.81 -2.24
C TYR A 46 -2.64 15.06 -3.27
N ASN A 47 -3.78 15.61 -2.87
CA ASN A 47 -4.98 15.80 -3.69
C ASN A 47 -5.54 14.47 -4.24
N GLU A 48 -5.84 13.54 -3.33
CA GLU A 48 -6.32 12.19 -3.64
C GLU A 48 -7.69 11.91 -2.97
N ARG A 49 -8.46 12.97 -2.67
CA ARG A 49 -9.75 12.87 -1.98
C ARG A 49 -10.72 11.90 -2.66
N ASP A 50 -10.76 11.91 -3.98
CA ASP A 50 -11.71 11.12 -4.76
C ASP A 50 -11.36 9.63 -4.81
N SER A 51 -10.07 9.28 -4.77
CA SER A 51 -9.59 7.89 -4.82
C SER A 51 -9.55 7.22 -3.44
N LEU A 52 -9.43 8.00 -2.37
CA LEU A 52 -9.22 7.50 -1.02
C LEU A 52 -10.31 6.53 -0.52
N PRO A 53 -11.63 6.75 -0.71
CA PRO A 53 -12.65 5.81 -0.24
C PRO A 53 -12.53 4.43 -0.89
N GLN A 54 -12.27 4.38 -2.20
CA GLN A 54 -12.11 3.12 -2.92
C GLN A 54 -10.82 2.40 -2.51
N LEU A 55 -9.74 3.12 -2.28
CA LEU A 55 -8.49 2.56 -1.77
C LEU A 55 -8.69 1.90 -0.40
N VAL A 56 -9.34 2.61 0.54
CA VAL A 56 -9.60 2.09 1.89
C VAL A 56 -10.50 0.85 1.83
N SER A 57 -11.52 0.84 0.96
CA SER A 57 -12.37 -0.35 0.76
C SER A 57 -11.56 -1.56 0.26
N GLY A 58 -10.72 -1.38 -0.76
CA GLY A 58 -9.88 -2.47 -1.28
C GLY A 58 -8.87 -2.99 -0.26
N LEU A 59 -8.30 -2.10 0.55
CA LEU A 59 -7.41 -2.51 1.65
C LEU A 59 -8.16 -3.21 2.79
N ALA A 60 -9.40 -2.80 3.06
CA ALA A 60 -10.25 -3.47 4.03
C ALA A 60 -10.59 -4.91 3.59
N GLU A 61 -10.85 -5.13 2.32
CA GLU A 61 -11.03 -6.48 1.75
C GLU A 61 -9.74 -7.30 1.86
N ALA A 62 -8.60 -6.75 1.50
CA ALA A 62 -7.30 -7.41 1.64
C ALA A 62 -6.97 -7.73 3.12
N SER A 63 -7.45 -6.92 4.07
CA SER A 63 -7.24 -7.10 5.51
C SER A 63 -7.95 -8.34 6.08
N GLN A 64 -8.91 -8.91 5.36
CA GLN A 64 -9.56 -10.17 5.76
C GLN A 64 -8.61 -11.37 5.67
N ALA A 65 -7.67 -11.33 4.73
CA ALA A 65 -6.67 -12.38 4.54
C ALA A 65 -5.36 -12.11 5.28
N LEU A 66 -5.04 -10.84 5.58
CA LEU A 66 -3.76 -10.42 6.14
C LEU A 66 -3.96 -9.25 7.11
N ALA A 67 -3.64 -9.45 8.40
CA ALA A 67 -3.73 -8.38 9.39
C ALA A 67 -2.81 -7.21 9.00
N LEU A 68 -3.38 -6.14 8.44
CA LEU A 68 -2.64 -4.97 7.99
C LEU A 68 -3.07 -3.69 8.71
N GLU A 69 -2.19 -2.71 8.73
CA GLU A 69 -2.51 -1.32 9.06
C GLU A 69 -2.26 -0.43 7.84
N LEU A 70 -3.09 0.59 7.69
CA LEU A 70 -2.95 1.62 6.67
C LEU A 70 -2.38 2.89 7.29
N ILE A 71 -1.31 3.42 6.72
CA ILE A 71 -0.68 4.67 7.14
C ILE A 71 -0.78 5.66 5.98
N ILE A 72 -1.70 6.60 6.08
CA ILE A 72 -1.83 7.72 5.14
C ILE A 72 -0.85 8.81 5.56
N VAL A 73 -0.04 9.27 4.62
CA VAL A 73 0.88 10.40 4.84
C VAL A 73 0.47 11.54 3.92
N ASP A 74 -0.25 12.50 4.46
CA ASP A 74 -0.81 13.62 3.71
C ASP A 74 0.12 14.84 3.69
N ASP A 75 0.47 15.29 2.49
CA ASP A 75 1.37 16.42 2.24
C ASP A 75 0.62 17.76 2.20
N ALA A 76 -0.22 18.03 3.22
CA ALA A 76 -1.06 19.23 3.32
C ALA A 76 -1.96 19.41 2.09
N SER A 77 -2.76 18.41 1.77
CA SER A 77 -3.67 18.42 0.63
C SER A 77 -4.74 19.50 0.76
N PRO A 78 -4.81 20.49 -0.16
CA PRO A 78 -5.81 21.55 -0.10
C PRO A 78 -7.23 21.08 -0.45
N ASP A 79 -7.41 19.91 -1.03
CA ASP A 79 -8.72 19.33 -1.38
C ASP A 79 -9.43 18.65 -0.18
N GLY A 80 -8.79 18.62 0.99
CA GLY A 80 -9.32 17.98 2.19
C GLY A 80 -9.09 16.46 2.25
N THR A 81 -8.15 15.90 1.48
CA THR A 81 -7.77 14.48 1.55
C THR A 81 -7.44 14.05 2.97
N GLY A 82 -6.58 14.81 3.67
CA GLY A 82 -6.16 14.46 5.03
C GLY A 82 -7.33 14.47 6.03
N THR A 83 -8.23 15.45 5.95
CA THR A 83 -9.44 15.51 6.78
C THR A 83 -10.36 14.31 6.53
N LEU A 84 -10.58 13.97 5.25
CA LEU A 84 -11.36 12.78 4.89
C LEU A 84 -10.71 11.50 5.43
N ALA A 85 -9.38 11.38 5.36
CA ALA A 85 -8.64 10.25 5.91
C ALA A 85 -8.87 10.10 7.42
N GLU A 86 -8.86 11.18 8.19
CA GLU A 86 -9.15 11.17 9.62
C GLU A 86 -10.59 10.75 9.94
N GLU A 87 -11.55 11.23 9.16
CA GLU A 87 -12.96 10.83 9.30
C GLU A 87 -13.12 9.33 9.05
N MET A 88 -12.52 8.82 7.98
CA MET A 88 -12.54 7.40 7.65
C MET A 88 -11.85 6.55 8.71
N ALA A 89 -10.75 7.01 9.29
CA ALA A 89 -10.02 6.29 10.32
C ALA A 89 -10.86 5.97 11.58
N LYS A 90 -11.89 6.80 11.89
CA LYS A 90 -12.80 6.60 13.03
C LYS A 90 -13.70 5.36 12.87
N SER A 91 -14.03 4.99 11.63
CA SER A 91 -14.98 3.91 11.30
C SER A 91 -14.38 2.82 10.41
N ALA A 92 -13.13 2.95 10.00
CA ALA A 92 -12.48 1.98 9.12
C ALA A 92 -12.45 0.56 9.74
N PRO A 93 -12.70 -0.50 8.96
CA PRO A 93 -12.66 -1.87 9.46
C PRO A 93 -11.23 -2.36 9.71
N LEU A 94 -10.22 -1.66 9.23
CA LEU A 94 -8.79 -1.90 9.47
C LEU A 94 -8.20 -0.79 10.35
N ARG A 95 -7.03 -1.06 10.95
CA ARG A 95 -6.26 -0.04 11.65
C ARG A 95 -5.80 1.02 10.65
N MET A 96 -6.14 2.27 10.88
CA MET A 96 -5.73 3.39 10.03
C MET A 96 -5.08 4.50 10.85
N VAL A 97 -3.95 5.00 10.38
CA VAL A 97 -3.17 6.10 10.97
C VAL A 97 -3.03 7.19 9.92
N VAL A 98 -3.23 8.43 10.29
CA VAL A 98 -3.06 9.59 9.40
C VAL A 98 -1.93 10.46 9.93
N ILE A 99 -0.99 10.80 9.07
CA ILE A 99 0.14 11.68 9.36
C ILE A 99 0.00 12.91 8.47
N HIS A 100 -0.25 14.07 9.09
CA HIS A 100 -0.25 15.35 8.39
C HIS A 100 1.16 15.94 8.36
N ARG A 101 1.62 16.28 7.18
CA ARG A 101 2.89 16.99 7.01
C ARG A 101 2.63 18.46 6.71
N PRO A 102 3.55 19.36 7.09
CA PRO A 102 3.31 20.81 6.94
C PRO A 102 3.28 21.29 5.49
N GLY A 103 3.67 20.44 4.54
CA GLY A 103 3.69 20.73 3.10
C GLY A 103 4.32 19.64 2.27
N LYS A 104 4.27 19.84 0.94
CA LYS A 104 4.79 18.88 -0.03
C LYS A 104 6.32 18.82 -0.01
N ALA A 105 6.86 17.78 0.63
CA ALA A 105 8.30 17.55 0.75
C ALA A 105 8.81 16.34 -0.07
N GLY A 106 7.96 15.79 -0.93
CA GLY A 106 8.28 14.70 -1.86
C GLY A 106 7.90 13.32 -1.35
N LEU A 107 7.58 12.43 -2.30
CA LEU A 107 7.05 11.09 -2.06
C LEU A 107 7.97 10.23 -1.18
N ALA A 108 9.27 10.21 -1.47
CA ALA A 108 10.20 9.40 -0.70
C ALA A 108 10.25 9.80 0.78
N SER A 109 10.26 11.11 1.08
CA SER A 109 10.24 11.59 2.47
C SER A 109 8.91 11.30 3.17
N ALA A 110 7.78 11.26 2.43
CA ALA A 110 6.49 10.83 2.98
C ALA A 110 6.50 9.34 3.34
N VAL A 111 7.05 8.50 2.46
CA VAL A 111 7.20 7.06 2.74
C VAL A 111 8.07 6.81 3.98
N LEU A 112 9.21 7.52 4.11
CA LEU A 112 10.08 7.38 5.27
C LEU A 112 9.39 7.81 6.57
N ALA A 113 8.58 8.88 6.54
CA ALA A 113 7.76 9.30 7.68
C ALA A 113 6.74 8.22 8.07
N GLY A 114 6.03 7.65 7.10
CA GLY A 114 5.10 6.53 7.31
C GLY A 114 5.78 5.28 7.86
N ALA A 115 6.95 4.92 7.33
CA ALA A 115 7.74 3.78 7.81
C ALA A 115 8.20 3.97 9.27
N GLY A 116 8.47 5.22 9.69
CA GLY A 116 8.77 5.54 11.08
C GLY A 116 7.60 5.26 12.04
N ALA A 117 6.37 5.46 11.59
CA ALA A 117 5.15 5.21 12.36
C ALA A 117 4.63 3.75 12.26
N ALA A 118 5.16 2.96 11.34
CA ALA A 118 4.75 1.59 11.10
C ALA A 118 5.00 0.71 12.32
N GLN A 119 4.02 -0.16 12.65
CA GLN A 119 4.14 -1.12 13.75
C GLN A 119 4.66 -2.48 13.30
N SER A 120 4.42 -2.84 12.04
CA SER A 120 4.90 -4.10 11.50
C SER A 120 6.40 -4.06 11.16
N GLY A 121 7.04 -5.23 11.18
CA GLY A 121 8.39 -5.43 10.64
C GLY A 121 8.47 -5.41 9.11
N VAL A 122 7.33 -5.39 8.41
CA VAL A 122 7.24 -5.32 6.95
C VAL A 122 6.41 -4.09 6.54
N VAL A 123 6.98 -3.28 5.68
CA VAL A 123 6.32 -2.08 5.13
C VAL A 123 6.10 -2.26 3.64
N THR A 124 4.87 -2.06 3.19
CA THR A 124 4.55 -1.93 1.77
C THR A 124 4.28 -0.49 1.42
N VAL A 125 4.83 -0.05 0.31
CA VAL A 125 4.58 1.26 -0.29
C VAL A 125 3.67 1.09 -1.49
N MET A 126 2.61 1.88 -1.57
CA MET A 126 1.73 1.92 -2.74
C MET A 126 1.15 3.32 -2.96
N ASP A 127 0.80 3.62 -4.20
CA ASP A 127 0.15 4.88 -4.57
C ASP A 127 -1.35 4.83 -4.23
N SER A 128 -1.95 6.01 -4.01
CA SER A 128 -3.37 6.19 -3.67
C SER A 128 -4.33 6.14 -4.87
N ASP A 129 -3.81 6.11 -6.09
CA ASP A 129 -4.55 6.31 -7.34
C ASP A 129 -5.18 5.04 -7.94
N LEU A 130 -5.23 3.96 -7.17
CA LEU A 130 -5.80 2.67 -7.55
C LEU A 130 -5.05 1.95 -8.69
N SER A 131 -3.86 2.40 -9.06
CA SER A 131 -3.01 1.73 -10.05
C SER A 131 -2.29 0.49 -9.49
N HIS A 132 -2.27 0.36 -8.18
CA HIS A 132 -1.66 -0.72 -7.43
C HIS A 132 -2.75 -1.60 -6.79
N PRO A 133 -2.94 -2.86 -7.24
CA PRO A 133 -4.01 -3.72 -6.75
C PRO A 133 -3.70 -4.23 -5.33
N PRO A 134 -4.59 -3.98 -4.32
CA PRO A 134 -4.41 -4.46 -2.95
C PRO A 134 -4.33 -5.99 -2.84
N GLU A 135 -4.89 -6.72 -3.80
CA GLU A 135 -4.88 -8.19 -3.87
C GLU A 135 -3.46 -8.77 -3.99
N LEU A 136 -2.48 -7.94 -4.35
CA LEU A 136 -1.08 -8.36 -4.44
C LEU A 136 -0.36 -8.31 -3.09
N LEU A 137 -0.91 -7.66 -2.08
CA LEU A 137 -0.30 -7.51 -0.76
C LEU A 137 0.09 -8.84 -0.11
N PRO A 138 -0.76 -9.89 -0.12
CA PRO A 138 -0.37 -11.19 0.41
C PRO A 138 0.87 -11.78 -0.26
N ALA A 139 0.94 -11.74 -1.59
CA ALA A 139 2.08 -12.28 -2.33
C ALA A 139 3.38 -11.50 -2.07
N LEU A 140 3.32 -10.18 -1.93
CA LEU A 140 4.46 -9.36 -1.53
C LEU A 140 4.91 -9.68 -0.11
N PHE A 141 3.98 -9.85 0.83
CA PHE A 141 4.27 -10.21 2.21
C PHE A 141 4.87 -11.62 2.30
N GLU A 142 4.31 -12.62 1.62
CA GLU A 142 4.82 -13.99 1.56
C GLU A 142 6.25 -14.03 1.02
N ALA A 143 6.58 -13.23 0.02
CA ALA A 143 7.95 -13.14 -0.50
C ALA A 143 8.94 -12.65 0.57
N ILE A 144 8.55 -11.67 1.41
CA ILE A 144 9.38 -11.21 2.54
C ILE A 144 9.48 -12.31 3.61
N GLN A 145 8.38 -13.01 3.93
CA GLN A 145 8.41 -14.14 4.88
C GLN A 145 9.28 -15.29 4.36
N GLY A 146 9.28 -15.52 3.03
CA GLY A 146 10.14 -16.49 2.35
C GLY A 146 11.62 -16.11 2.31
N GLY A 147 11.98 -14.98 2.93
CA GLY A 147 13.35 -14.57 3.14
C GLY A 147 13.85 -13.48 2.20
N ALA A 148 13.02 -12.87 1.36
CA ALA A 148 13.40 -11.66 0.66
C ALA A 148 13.52 -10.47 1.62
N ASP A 149 14.40 -9.55 1.31
CA ASP A 149 14.56 -8.28 2.04
C ASP A 149 13.70 -7.19 1.39
N VAL A 150 13.49 -7.31 0.06
CA VAL A 150 12.62 -6.45 -0.74
C VAL A 150 11.79 -7.32 -1.70
N ALA A 151 10.49 -7.11 -1.77
CA ALA A 151 9.59 -7.72 -2.75
C ALA A 151 8.98 -6.63 -3.64
N ILE A 152 9.17 -6.72 -4.94
CA ILE A 152 8.77 -5.69 -5.91
C ILE A 152 7.60 -6.21 -6.75
N ALA A 153 6.51 -5.47 -6.80
CA ALA A 153 5.49 -5.66 -7.82
C ALA A 153 6.07 -5.18 -9.16
N SER A 154 6.36 -6.13 -10.06
CA SER A 154 7.16 -5.89 -11.26
C SER A 154 6.30 -5.97 -12.52
N ARG A 155 6.40 -4.93 -13.35
CA ARG A 155 5.75 -4.84 -14.68
C ARG A 155 6.56 -5.54 -15.77
N TYR A 156 7.83 -5.81 -15.50
CA TYR A 156 8.80 -6.25 -16.52
C TYR A 156 9.33 -7.67 -16.34
N VAL A 157 8.73 -8.45 -15.44
CA VAL A 157 8.91 -9.91 -15.35
C VAL A 157 7.89 -10.66 -16.22
N PRO A 158 8.07 -11.95 -16.53
CA PRO A 158 7.07 -12.76 -17.22
C PRO A 158 5.71 -12.66 -16.50
N ARG A 159 4.62 -12.54 -17.25
CA ARG A 159 3.24 -12.31 -16.77
C ARG A 159 2.97 -10.91 -16.17
N GLY A 160 3.97 -10.06 -16.00
CA GLY A 160 3.79 -8.64 -15.70
C GLY A 160 3.48 -7.83 -16.96
N GLY A 161 3.00 -6.61 -16.78
CA GLY A 161 2.68 -5.74 -17.92
C GLY A 161 2.21 -4.36 -17.55
N VAL A 162 1.96 -3.55 -18.58
CA VAL A 162 1.32 -2.24 -18.47
C VAL A 162 0.17 -2.19 -19.48
N ASP A 163 -1.01 -1.91 -18.99
CA ASP A 163 -2.21 -1.82 -19.83
C ASP A 163 -2.43 -0.36 -20.23
N GLN A 164 -2.95 -0.15 -21.45
CA GLN A 164 -3.38 1.14 -21.99
C GLN A 164 -2.33 2.27 -22.06
N TRP A 165 -1.05 1.99 -21.84
CA TRP A 165 -0.02 3.01 -22.03
C TRP A 165 0.26 3.28 -23.50
N PRO A 166 0.35 4.56 -23.92
CA PRO A 166 0.88 4.94 -25.22
C PRO A 166 2.29 4.37 -25.41
N TRP A 167 2.62 4.01 -26.66
CA TRP A 167 3.93 3.41 -26.96
C TRP A 167 5.11 4.30 -26.52
N ALA A 168 4.99 5.62 -26.68
CA ALA A 168 6.00 6.58 -26.25
C ALA A 168 6.27 6.51 -24.73
N ARG A 169 5.22 6.41 -23.91
CA ARG A 169 5.34 6.25 -22.45
C ARG A 169 6.01 4.92 -22.08
N ARG A 170 5.67 3.84 -22.81
CA ARG A 170 6.33 2.53 -22.65
C ARG A 170 7.81 2.62 -22.95
N LEU A 171 8.18 3.30 -24.04
CA LEU A 171 9.57 3.50 -24.44
C LEU A 171 10.34 4.29 -23.37
N VAL A 172 9.83 5.45 -22.95
CA VAL A 172 10.45 6.29 -21.89
C VAL A 172 10.63 5.50 -20.62
N SER A 173 9.63 4.75 -20.18
CA SER A 173 9.72 3.91 -18.97
C SER A 173 10.78 2.81 -19.09
N ARG A 174 10.88 2.15 -20.25
CA ARG A 174 11.93 1.14 -20.51
C ARG A 174 13.32 1.75 -20.55
N VAL A 175 13.48 2.88 -21.20
CA VAL A 175 14.77 3.61 -21.23
C VAL A 175 15.20 4.01 -19.81
N ALA A 176 14.31 4.61 -19.02
CA ALA A 176 14.58 4.98 -17.64
C ALA A 176 14.94 3.76 -16.78
N THR A 177 14.18 2.66 -16.90
CA THR A 177 14.46 1.40 -16.23
C THR A 177 15.82 0.83 -16.59
N THR A 178 16.15 0.82 -17.88
CA THR A 178 17.46 0.33 -18.38
C THR A 178 18.60 1.23 -17.89
N ALA A 179 18.41 2.55 -17.91
CA ALA A 179 19.40 3.50 -17.39
C ALA A 179 19.68 3.29 -15.90
N ALA A 180 18.65 3.07 -15.08
CA ALA A 180 18.81 2.76 -13.66
C ALA A 180 19.57 1.43 -13.46
N ARG A 181 19.16 0.38 -14.19
CA ARG A 181 19.76 -0.96 -14.09
C ARG A 181 21.23 -0.94 -14.47
N VAL A 182 21.56 -0.41 -15.65
CA VAL A 182 22.94 -0.36 -16.15
C VAL A 182 23.78 0.63 -15.35
N GLY A 183 23.26 1.84 -15.11
CA GLY A 183 23.98 2.91 -14.41
C GLY A 183 24.38 2.54 -12.98
N LEU A 184 23.55 1.76 -12.28
CA LEU A 184 23.76 1.37 -10.88
C LEU A 184 24.11 -0.13 -10.72
N GLY A 185 24.16 -0.90 -11.80
CA GLY A 185 24.42 -2.34 -11.74
C GLY A 185 23.33 -3.14 -11.01
N LEU A 186 22.05 -2.74 -11.17
CA LEU A 186 20.94 -3.41 -10.52
C LEU A 186 20.51 -4.66 -11.27
N ARG A 187 20.32 -5.76 -10.56
CA ARG A 187 19.92 -7.06 -11.14
C ARG A 187 18.41 -7.21 -11.35
N VAL A 188 17.60 -6.37 -10.69
CA VAL A 188 16.13 -6.38 -10.78
C VAL A 188 15.65 -5.84 -12.13
N ARG A 189 14.47 -6.31 -12.58
CA ARG A 189 13.88 -5.89 -13.86
C ARG A 189 13.09 -4.60 -13.76
N ASP A 190 12.46 -4.32 -12.61
CA ASP A 190 11.64 -3.12 -12.39
C ASP A 190 12.06 -2.29 -11.15
N PRO A 191 13.26 -1.70 -11.16
CA PRO A 191 13.73 -0.87 -10.03
C PRO A 191 12.95 0.44 -9.86
N LEU A 192 12.08 0.79 -10.81
CA LEU A 192 11.28 2.01 -10.80
C LEU A 192 9.82 1.78 -10.40
N SER A 193 9.48 0.59 -9.91
CA SER A 193 8.14 0.33 -9.38
C SER A 193 7.86 1.19 -8.15
N GLY A 194 6.64 1.76 -8.08
CA GLY A 194 6.13 2.44 -6.89
C GLY A 194 5.47 1.48 -5.89
N PHE A 195 5.29 0.22 -6.26
CA PHE A 195 4.61 -0.78 -5.47
C PHE A 195 5.60 -1.89 -5.05
N PHE A 196 5.97 -1.89 -3.77
CA PHE A 196 6.93 -2.85 -3.23
C PHE A 196 6.75 -3.01 -1.73
N ALA A 197 7.10 -4.19 -1.21
CA ALA A 197 7.25 -4.45 0.21
C ALA A 197 8.74 -4.54 0.57
N VAL A 198 9.09 -4.17 1.79
CA VAL A 198 10.47 -4.15 2.28
C VAL A 198 10.49 -4.36 3.80
N ARG A 199 11.54 -4.96 4.32
CA ARG A 199 11.77 -5.01 5.77
C ARG A 199 11.88 -3.60 6.33
N ARG A 200 11.10 -3.30 7.38
CA ARG A 200 11.02 -1.96 7.97
C ARG A 200 12.39 -1.40 8.37
N GLU A 201 13.27 -2.25 8.87
CA GLU A 201 14.64 -1.88 9.28
C GLU A 201 15.41 -1.19 8.14
N ILE A 202 15.26 -1.66 6.90
CA ILE A 202 15.86 -1.04 5.71
C ILE A 202 15.37 0.40 5.52
N LEU A 203 14.06 0.66 5.69
CA LEU A 203 13.50 2.01 5.52
C LEU A 203 13.82 2.96 6.68
N THR A 204 14.06 2.42 7.87
CA THR A 204 14.37 3.22 9.07
C THR A 204 15.86 3.50 9.25
N GLU A 205 16.71 2.96 8.40
CA GLU A 205 18.14 3.32 8.38
C GLU A 205 18.34 4.80 8.09
N ARG A 206 19.36 5.40 8.71
CA ARG A 206 19.71 6.79 8.49
C ARG A 206 20.39 6.99 7.13
N GLY A 207 20.17 8.17 6.55
CA GLY A 207 20.92 8.66 5.38
C GLY A 207 20.21 8.44 4.05
N TYR A 208 18.93 8.05 4.04
CA TYR A 208 18.12 8.20 2.83
C TYR A 208 17.98 9.68 2.49
N ARG A 209 18.23 10.01 1.25
CA ARG A 209 18.17 11.41 0.78
C ARG A 209 16.76 11.86 0.46
N GLY A 210 15.84 10.89 0.31
CA GLY A 210 14.43 11.16 0.01
C GLY A 210 14.23 11.93 -1.30
N LEU A 211 15.16 11.79 -2.25
CA LEU A 211 15.14 12.54 -3.49
C LEU A 211 14.12 11.96 -4.49
N GLY A 212 13.07 12.70 -4.73
CA GLY A 212 12.10 12.43 -5.81
C GLY A 212 11.21 11.19 -5.59
N TYR A 213 10.74 10.62 -6.72
CA TYR A 213 9.76 9.53 -6.74
C TYR A 213 10.37 8.12 -6.74
N LYS A 214 11.69 7.98 -6.51
CA LYS A 214 12.42 6.74 -6.81
C LYS A 214 13.12 6.15 -5.58
N LEU A 215 12.39 6.09 -4.46
CA LEU A 215 12.91 5.53 -3.20
C LEU A 215 13.42 4.09 -3.39
N LEU A 216 12.70 3.26 -4.16
CA LEU A 216 13.13 1.88 -4.43
C LEU A 216 14.53 1.82 -5.07
N VAL A 217 14.85 2.71 -6.01
CA VAL A 217 16.19 2.78 -6.62
C VAL A 217 17.25 3.09 -5.56
N GLU A 218 16.95 4.01 -4.64
CA GLU A 218 17.88 4.35 -3.56
C GLU A 218 18.08 3.16 -2.61
N ILE A 219 17.00 2.46 -2.22
CA ILE A 219 17.07 1.23 -1.43
C ILE A 219 17.99 0.20 -2.10
N LEU A 220 17.73 -0.13 -3.36
CA LEU A 220 18.48 -1.15 -4.10
C LEU A 220 19.95 -0.77 -4.30
N ALA A 221 20.25 0.51 -4.49
CA ALA A 221 21.63 1.00 -4.64
C ALA A 221 22.42 0.93 -3.33
N ARG A 222 21.76 1.20 -2.20
CA ARG A 222 22.37 1.17 -0.86
C ARG A 222 22.54 -0.24 -0.32
N HIS A 223 21.64 -1.15 -0.68
CA HIS A 223 21.63 -2.53 -0.23
C HIS A 223 21.88 -3.52 -1.38
N PRO A 224 23.09 -3.53 -1.99
CA PRO A 224 23.38 -4.35 -3.16
C PRO A 224 23.35 -5.85 -2.87
N GLN A 225 23.40 -6.25 -1.60
CA GLN A 225 23.31 -7.64 -1.16
C GLN A 225 21.89 -8.05 -0.74
N ALA A 226 20.91 -7.12 -0.76
CA ALA A 226 19.53 -7.44 -0.43
C ALA A 226 18.98 -8.53 -1.36
N ARG A 227 18.30 -9.49 -0.77
CA ARG A 227 17.58 -10.54 -1.51
C ARG A 227 16.29 -9.93 -2.03
N VAL A 228 16.15 -9.88 -3.34
CA VAL A 228 14.99 -9.24 -3.99
C VAL A 228 14.15 -10.29 -4.69
N ALA A 229 12.84 -10.30 -4.40
CA ALA A 229 11.83 -11.03 -5.15
C ALA A 229 11.07 -10.06 -6.07
N GLU A 230 10.74 -10.48 -7.29
CA GLU A 230 9.90 -9.72 -8.21
C GLU A 230 8.61 -10.49 -8.48
N ILE A 231 7.48 -9.92 -8.10
CA ILE A 231 6.14 -10.50 -8.22
C ILE A 231 5.47 -9.87 -9.46
N PRO A 232 5.02 -10.66 -10.44
CA PRO A 232 4.40 -10.11 -11.64
C PRO A 232 3.07 -9.43 -11.32
N TYR A 233 2.85 -8.22 -11.87
CA TYR A 233 1.53 -7.59 -11.88
C TYR A 233 1.29 -6.80 -13.16
N ARG A 234 0.02 -6.54 -13.44
CA ARG A 234 -0.39 -5.68 -14.55
C ARG A 234 -0.74 -4.30 -14.00
N PHE A 235 0.03 -3.32 -14.41
CA PHE A 235 -0.25 -1.93 -14.07
C PHE A 235 -1.41 -1.43 -14.94
N VAL A 236 -2.49 -1.01 -14.29
CA VAL A 236 -3.62 -0.34 -14.94
C VAL A 236 -3.48 1.15 -14.73
N ASP A 237 -3.60 1.95 -15.80
CA ASP A 237 -3.45 3.40 -15.67
C ASP A 237 -4.60 4.01 -14.86
N ARG A 238 -4.33 5.15 -14.24
CA ARG A 238 -5.32 5.90 -13.44
C ARG A 238 -6.63 6.07 -14.20
N ARG A 239 -7.74 5.84 -13.53
CA ARG A 239 -9.06 6.16 -14.08
C ARG A 239 -9.32 7.68 -14.14
N GLN A 240 -8.58 8.47 -13.31
CA GLN A 240 -8.68 9.93 -13.25
C GLN A 240 -7.28 10.54 -13.05
N GLY A 241 -7.01 11.68 -13.71
CA GLY A 241 -5.78 12.44 -13.58
C GLY A 241 -4.81 12.34 -14.77
N ARG A 242 -4.06 13.42 -15.03
CA ARG A 242 -3.02 13.47 -16.08
C ARG A 242 -1.67 13.13 -15.47
N SER A 243 -1.03 12.08 -15.95
CA SER A 243 0.38 11.82 -15.67
C SER A 243 1.22 12.95 -16.28
N LYS A 244 1.81 13.78 -15.43
CA LYS A 244 2.72 14.86 -15.85
C LYS A 244 4.15 14.32 -15.83
N LEU A 245 4.64 13.76 -16.94
CA LEU A 245 6.08 13.65 -17.16
C LEU A 245 6.59 15.08 -17.40
N SER A 246 7.11 15.72 -16.36
CA SER A 246 7.73 17.03 -16.49
C SER A 246 9.23 16.85 -16.75
N TYR A 247 9.82 17.79 -17.50
CA TYR A 247 11.28 17.84 -17.70
C TYR A 247 12.03 17.86 -16.35
N GLY A 248 11.45 18.49 -15.32
CA GLY A 248 12.01 18.51 -13.97
C GLY A 248 12.13 17.12 -13.33
N GLU A 249 11.18 16.22 -13.58
CA GLU A 249 11.25 14.83 -13.08
C GLU A 249 12.36 14.03 -13.76
N ILE A 250 12.57 14.24 -15.06
CA ILE A 250 13.66 13.61 -15.81
C ILE A 250 15.01 14.06 -15.26
N TRP A 251 15.20 15.37 -15.06
CA TRP A 251 16.43 15.93 -14.49
C TRP A 251 16.67 15.46 -13.05
N ALA A 252 15.63 15.44 -12.20
CA ALA A 252 15.72 14.92 -10.84
C ALA A 252 16.14 13.45 -10.82
N PHE A 253 15.61 12.64 -11.75
CA PHE A 253 15.98 11.23 -11.89
C PHE A 253 17.44 11.07 -12.36
N LEU A 254 17.88 11.80 -13.36
CA LEU A 254 19.27 11.75 -13.82
C LEU A 254 20.25 12.18 -12.70
N ARG A 255 19.93 13.25 -11.99
CA ARG A 255 20.71 13.70 -10.83
C ARG A 255 20.76 12.62 -9.74
N LEU A 256 19.65 11.94 -9.45
CA LEU A 256 19.62 10.81 -8.52
C LEU A 256 20.58 9.71 -8.96
N LEU A 257 20.54 9.28 -10.23
CA LEU A 257 21.42 8.23 -10.74
C LEU A 257 22.90 8.59 -10.59
N VAL A 258 23.27 9.82 -10.95
CA VAL A 258 24.66 10.32 -10.81
C VAL A 258 25.07 10.32 -9.33
N THR A 259 24.22 10.84 -8.46
CA THR A 259 24.50 10.93 -7.02
C THR A 259 24.67 9.53 -6.38
N LEU A 260 23.81 8.58 -6.72
CA LEU A 260 23.93 7.21 -6.22
C LEU A 260 25.16 6.48 -6.77
N LYS A 261 25.52 6.73 -8.03
CA LYS A 261 26.73 6.16 -8.63
C LYS A 261 28.00 6.69 -7.96
N VAL A 262 28.08 7.99 -7.69
CA VAL A 262 29.23 8.61 -7.00
C VAL A 262 29.33 8.08 -5.57
N GLY A 263 28.23 8.05 -4.80
CA GLY A 263 28.23 7.50 -3.44
C GLY A 263 28.64 6.03 -3.37
N LYS A 264 28.25 5.21 -4.37
CA LYS A 264 28.68 3.81 -4.48
C LYS A 264 30.21 3.71 -4.76
N LEU A 265 30.76 4.60 -5.57
CA LEU A 265 32.20 4.64 -5.84
C LEU A 265 33.01 5.07 -4.61
N GLU A 266 32.50 6.02 -3.82
CA GLU A 266 33.15 6.48 -2.59
C GLU A 266 33.17 5.38 -1.53
N SER A 267 32.05 4.70 -1.31
CA SER A 267 31.97 3.57 -0.36
C SER A 267 32.90 2.42 -0.73
N TRP A 268 33.06 2.14 -2.04
CA TRP A 268 33.99 1.14 -2.54
C TRP A 268 35.47 1.53 -2.34
N ARG A 269 35.81 2.83 -2.50
CA ARG A 269 37.16 3.34 -2.23
C ARG A 269 37.52 3.26 -0.76
N VAL A 270 36.60 3.63 0.14
CA VAL A 270 36.83 3.55 1.60
C VAL A 270 36.93 2.12 2.07
N GLY A 271 36.17 1.17 1.50
CA GLY A 271 36.27 -0.26 1.83
C GLY A 271 37.62 -0.88 1.42
N LYS A 272 38.20 -0.45 0.29
CA LYS A 272 39.55 -0.91 -0.15
C LYS A 272 40.71 -0.35 0.68
N LEU A 273 40.53 0.81 1.31
CA LEU A 273 41.57 1.42 2.17
C LEU A 273 41.62 0.81 3.57
N LYS A 274 40.62 -0.02 3.95
CA LYS A 274 40.54 -0.68 5.25
C LYS A 274 40.93 -2.18 5.22
N MET A 275 41.30 -2.71 4.04
CA MET A 275 41.91 -4.03 3.86
C MET A 275 43.43 -3.87 3.61
#